data_dd086fdf40791b48ff701754c62c9dce
#
_entry.id   dd086fdf40791b48ff701754c62c9dce
#
_cell.length_a   1.000
_cell.length_b   1.000
_cell.length_c   1.000
_cell.angle_alpha   90.00
_cell.angle_beta   90.00
_cell.angle_gamma   90.00
#
_symmetry.space_group_name_H-M   'P 1'
#
loop_
_entity.id
_entity.type
_entity.pdbx_description
1 polymer ?
#
loop_
_entity_poly.entity_id
_entity_poly.type
_entity_poly.pdbx_seq_one_letter_code
_entity_poly.pdbx_strand_id
1 'polypeptide(L)'
;IKRYSVIRNTTSKMNNSTELSTLWTFLDNITNNLKSQRLADVFRFISFYPFETYGPHKHLRIEINHVKKGNCILYLDNESINFVEGDTMIILSNVNHTFEAGSSGTTLMQLEFLPEIFSGFDLNFPNCIDGTSPNSISLFSEENKLIKIVNNIGIMRVVQRIVNELEGKNSYYQYLVVMFYAELMVLIYRYMDENYLPVCQNDALKKAISFIRFNFHQDISINDVAAHAGISERYLRSLFLQYLNFSPLDYLNQIRINKSIELLRNTELSVKEVSFQCGFQSPQYFSRIFKQRTGISPREVTR
;
A
#
# COMPACT_ATOMS: atom_id res chain seq x y z
N ILE A 1 18.39 -10.18 -45.70
CA ILE A 1 18.23 -11.23 -44.68
C ILE A 1 19.56 -11.33 -43.95
N LYS A 2 19.73 -10.65 -42.81
CA LYS A 2 20.89 -10.82 -41.93
C LYS A 2 20.47 -11.67 -40.75
N ARG A 3 21.04 -12.88 -40.63
CA ARG A 3 20.93 -13.77 -39.50
C ARG A 3 21.74 -13.18 -38.36
N TYR A 4 21.12 -12.93 -37.22
CA TYR A 4 21.83 -12.68 -35.95
C TYR A 4 22.26 -14.04 -35.37
N SER A 5 23.58 -14.25 -35.28
CA SER A 5 24.17 -15.37 -34.59
C SER A 5 24.07 -15.14 -33.06
N VAL A 6 23.37 -16.02 -32.39
CA VAL A 6 23.36 -16.08 -30.92
C VAL A 6 24.73 -16.62 -30.45
N ILE A 7 25.48 -15.79 -29.78
CA ILE A 7 26.69 -16.19 -29.09
C ILE A 7 26.30 -17.08 -27.90
N ARG A 8 26.53 -18.36 -28.01
CA ARG A 8 26.49 -19.26 -26.85
C ARG A 8 27.80 -19.10 -26.08
N ASN A 9 27.79 -18.43 -24.94
CA ASN A 9 28.84 -18.57 -23.95
C ASN A 9 28.43 -19.64 -22.94
N THR A 10 29.27 -20.67 -22.91
CA THR A 10 29.21 -21.80 -21.99
C THR A 10 29.75 -21.43 -20.62
N THR A 11 29.13 -22.08 -19.63
CA THR A 11 29.59 -22.43 -18.29
C THR A 11 29.45 -21.42 -17.15
N SER A 12 28.37 -21.56 -16.42
CA SER A 12 28.45 -22.00 -15.01
C SER A 12 27.09 -22.61 -14.64
N LYS A 13 27.08 -23.87 -14.22
CA LYS A 13 25.91 -24.53 -13.64
C LYS A 13 25.66 -23.89 -12.28
N MET A 14 24.83 -22.88 -12.23
CA MET A 14 24.10 -22.45 -11.03
C MET A 14 22.64 -22.88 -11.16
N ASN A 15 22.04 -23.25 -10.05
CA ASN A 15 20.67 -23.75 -9.92
C ASN A 15 19.59 -22.69 -10.30
N ASN A 16 19.60 -22.24 -11.55
CA ASN A 16 18.68 -21.19 -12.05
C ASN A 16 17.29 -21.71 -12.42
N SER A 17 17.01 -23.00 -12.31
CA SER A 17 15.71 -23.54 -12.73
C SER A 17 14.57 -23.20 -11.74
N THR A 18 14.88 -23.08 -10.47
CA THR A 18 13.89 -22.81 -9.41
C THR A 18 13.48 -21.33 -9.37
N GLU A 19 14.42 -20.42 -9.53
CA GLU A 19 14.14 -18.97 -9.51
C GLU A 19 13.37 -18.50 -10.76
N LEU A 20 13.73 -19.00 -11.94
CA LEU A 20 13.00 -18.71 -13.17
C LEU A 20 11.58 -19.31 -13.16
N SER A 21 11.40 -20.52 -12.61
CA SER A 21 10.07 -21.11 -12.46
C SER A 21 9.19 -20.27 -11.52
N THR A 22 9.76 -19.69 -10.48
CA THR A 22 9.06 -18.83 -9.52
C THR A 22 8.59 -17.53 -10.19
N LEU A 23 9.44 -16.89 -11.01
CA LEU A 23 9.07 -15.69 -11.76
C LEU A 23 7.95 -15.97 -12.78
N TRP A 24 8.04 -17.06 -13.54
CA TRP A 24 7.00 -17.45 -14.49
C TRP A 24 5.69 -17.79 -13.79
N THR A 25 5.72 -18.51 -12.68
CA THR A 25 4.52 -18.81 -11.87
C THR A 25 3.91 -17.53 -11.33
N PHE A 26 4.71 -16.56 -10.89
CA PHE A 26 4.25 -15.25 -10.45
C PHE A 26 3.58 -14.48 -11.58
N LEU A 27 4.21 -14.39 -12.75
CA LEU A 27 3.63 -13.73 -13.92
C LEU A 27 2.36 -14.41 -14.42
N ASP A 28 2.32 -15.74 -14.41
CA ASP A 28 1.13 -16.52 -14.80
C ASP A 28 -0.03 -16.34 -13.81
N ASN A 29 0.24 -16.33 -12.52
CA ASN A 29 -0.78 -16.08 -11.50
C ASN A 29 -1.37 -14.67 -11.63
N ILE A 30 -0.53 -13.66 -11.82
CA ILE A 30 -0.97 -12.30 -12.07
C ILE A 30 -1.82 -12.24 -13.36
N THR A 31 -1.35 -12.82 -14.45
CA THR A 31 -2.04 -12.74 -15.73
C THR A 31 -3.35 -13.54 -15.77
N ASN A 32 -3.43 -14.66 -15.08
CA ASN A 32 -4.66 -15.46 -15.00
C ASN A 32 -5.73 -14.77 -14.16
N ASN A 33 -5.35 -14.11 -13.07
CA ASN A 33 -6.26 -13.28 -12.26
C ASN A 33 -6.71 -12.03 -13.02
N LEU A 34 -5.88 -11.47 -13.89
CA LEU A 34 -6.18 -10.25 -14.64
C LEU A 34 -6.96 -10.47 -15.92
N LYS A 35 -7.01 -11.68 -16.47
CA LYS A 35 -7.81 -12.01 -17.68
C LYS A 35 -9.31 -11.73 -17.51
N SER A 36 -9.78 -11.70 -16.27
CA SER A 36 -11.19 -11.46 -15.92
C SER A 36 -11.47 -10.05 -15.41
N GLN A 37 -10.46 -9.23 -15.15
CA GLN A 37 -10.62 -7.91 -14.53
C GLN A 37 -10.22 -6.77 -15.48
N ARG A 38 -10.94 -5.65 -15.39
CA ARG A 38 -10.52 -4.42 -16.05
C ARG A 38 -9.31 -3.83 -15.32
N LEU A 39 -8.25 -3.52 -16.07
CA LEU A 39 -7.02 -2.94 -15.52
C LEU A 39 -7.22 -1.50 -15.01
N ALA A 40 -8.17 -0.78 -15.59
CA ALA A 40 -8.65 0.51 -15.12
C ALA A 40 -10.06 0.75 -15.65
N ASP A 41 -10.86 1.47 -14.89
CA ASP A 41 -12.21 1.89 -15.30
C ASP A 41 -12.19 3.26 -15.95
N VAL A 42 -11.34 4.16 -15.44
CA VAL A 42 -11.14 5.52 -15.98
C VAL A 42 -9.65 5.78 -16.13
N PHE A 43 -9.26 6.25 -17.28
CA PHE A 43 -7.90 6.73 -17.59
C PHE A 43 -8.01 7.81 -18.66
N ARG A 44 -7.71 9.05 -18.27
CA ARG A 44 -7.91 10.21 -19.16
C ARG A 44 -7.18 11.44 -18.69
N PHE A 45 -7.08 12.43 -19.57
CA PHE A 45 -6.87 13.81 -19.20
C PHE A 45 -8.22 14.52 -19.14
N ILE A 46 -8.47 15.26 -18.05
CA ILE A 46 -9.68 16.03 -17.87
C ILE A 46 -9.34 17.46 -17.46
N SER A 47 -10.03 18.44 -18.04
CA SER A 47 -9.86 19.87 -17.71
C SER A 47 -11.16 20.43 -17.18
N PHE A 48 -11.02 21.20 -16.11
CA PHE A 48 -12.10 21.90 -15.42
C PHE A 48 -11.94 23.40 -15.63
N TYR A 49 -13.05 24.10 -15.81
CA TYR A 49 -13.10 25.56 -15.84
C TYR A 49 -12.80 26.14 -14.44
N PRO A 50 -12.44 27.44 -14.35
CA PRO A 50 -12.27 28.10 -13.07
C PRO A 50 -13.49 27.90 -12.15
N PHE A 51 -13.21 27.47 -10.90
CA PHE A 51 -14.20 27.23 -9.85
C PHE A 51 -15.27 26.15 -10.17
N GLU A 52 -15.05 25.37 -11.22
CA GLU A 52 -15.92 24.23 -11.50
C GLU A 52 -15.80 23.18 -10.40
N THR A 53 -16.95 22.67 -9.96
CA THR A 53 -17.04 21.66 -8.90
C THR A 53 -17.53 20.33 -9.45
N TYR A 54 -17.02 19.22 -8.88
CA TYR A 54 -17.47 17.88 -9.19
C TYR A 54 -17.63 17.06 -7.90
N GLY A 55 -18.82 16.53 -7.68
CA GLY A 55 -19.22 15.86 -6.44
C GLY A 55 -20.31 16.63 -5.67
N PRO A 56 -20.66 16.25 -4.42
CA PRO A 56 -20.07 15.14 -3.67
C PRO A 56 -20.44 13.78 -4.25
N HIS A 57 -19.49 12.87 -4.27
CA HIS A 57 -19.70 11.48 -4.69
C HIS A 57 -18.72 10.52 -3.99
N LYS A 58 -19.00 9.23 -4.07
CA LYS A 58 -18.13 8.15 -3.60
C LYS A 58 -18.26 6.94 -4.51
N HIS A 59 -17.20 6.16 -4.61
CA HIS A 59 -17.16 4.93 -5.38
C HIS A 59 -16.18 3.92 -4.78
N LEU A 60 -16.28 2.66 -5.19
CA LEU A 60 -15.41 1.59 -4.71
C LEU A 60 -13.99 1.64 -5.32
N ARG A 61 -13.79 2.45 -6.35
CA ARG A 61 -12.50 2.58 -7.03
C ARG A 61 -11.53 3.43 -6.21
N ILE A 62 -10.26 3.11 -6.35
CA ILE A 62 -9.17 4.00 -5.98
C ILE A 62 -9.00 4.97 -7.13
N GLU A 63 -8.91 6.26 -6.81
CA GLU A 63 -8.78 7.33 -7.77
C GLU A 63 -7.44 8.05 -7.60
N ILE A 64 -6.64 8.07 -8.64
CA ILE A 64 -5.37 8.81 -8.69
C ILE A 64 -5.55 9.98 -9.63
N ASN A 65 -5.41 11.19 -9.11
CA ASN A 65 -5.43 12.43 -9.88
C ASN A 65 -4.09 13.17 -9.74
N HIS A 66 -3.38 13.34 -10.83
CA HIS A 66 -2.19 14.18 -10.89
C HIS A 66 -2.53 15.54 -11.48
N VAL A 67 -2.19 16.62 -10.77
CA VAL A 67 -2.43 17.99 -11.23
C VAL A 67 -1.37 18.36 -12.27
N LYS A 68 -1.76 18.35 -13.55
CA LYS A 68 -0.91 18.70 -14.68
C LYS A 68 -0.77 20.19 -14.89
N LYS A 69 -1.82 20.95 -14.52
CA LYS A 69 -1.86 22.41 -14.66
C LYS A 69 -2.87 23.00 -13.69
N GLY A 70 -2.54 24.16 -13.13
CA GLY A 70 -3.42 24.90 -12.24
C GLY A 70 -3.36 24.39 -10.79
N ASN A 71 -4.46 24.58 -10.08
CA ASN A 71 -4.61 24.16 -8.70
C ASN A 71 -6.05 23.78 -8.40
N CYS A 72 -6.28 23.00 -7.35
CA CYS A 72 -7.60 22.57 -6.95
C CYS A 72 -7.71 22.36 -5.45
N ILE A 73 -8.94 22.25 -4.98
CA ILE A 73 -9.29 21.91 -3.61
C ILE A 73 -10.06 20.61 -3.63
N LEU A 74 -9.67 19.67 -2.78
CA LEU A 74 -10.44 18.47 -2.48
C LEU A 74 -11.10 18.63 -1.11
N TYR A 75 -12.41 18.48 -1.06
CA TYR A 75 -13.19 18.48 0.18
C TYR A 75 -13.50 17.04 0.56
N LEU A 76 -13.16 16.66 1.79
CA LEU A 76 -13.42 15.37 2.41
C LEU A 76 -14.16 15.60 3.73
N ASP A 77 -15.43 15.23 3.81
CA ASP A 77 -16.27 15.48 5.00
C ASP A 77 -16.17 16.95 5.48
N ASN A 78 -15.40 17.18 6.56
CA ASN A 78 -15.21 18.50 7.18
C ASN A 78 -13.82 19.12 6.91
N GLU A 79 -13.02 18.51 6.03
CA GLU A 79 -11.66 18.95 5.71
C GLU A 79 -11.57 19.42 4.26
N SER A 80 -10.71 20.41 4.01
CA SER A 80 -10.37 20.85 2.67
C SER A 80 -8.85 20.83 2.47
N ILE A 81 -8.42 20.24 1.36
CA ILE A 81 -7.00 20.02 1.08
C ILE A 81 -6.67 20.62 -0.29
N ASN A 82 -5.71 21.55 -0.29
CA ASN A 82 -5.25 22.20 -1.52
C ASN A 82 -4.23 21.34 -2.24
N PHE A 83 -4.32 21.31 -3.58
CA PHE A 83 -3.37 20.68 -4.49
C PHE A 83 -2.93 21.69 -5.54
N VAL A 84 -1.67 21.65 -5.89
CA VAL A 84 -1.06 22.52 -6.91
C VAL A 84 -0.44 21.68 -8.04
N GLU A 85 -0.06 22.34 -9.11
CA GLU A 85 0.64 21.69 -10.21
C GLU A 85 1.84 20.84 -9.73
N GLY A 86 1.92 19.60 -10.18
CA GLY A 86 2.91 18.62 -9.74
C GLY A 86 2.44 17.70 -8.61
N ASP A 87 1.41 18.07 -7.85
CA ASP A 87 0.86 17.22 -6.80
C ASP A 87 0.04 16.07 -7.37
N THR A 88 0.01 14.96 -6.63
CA THR A 88 -0.86 13.81 -6.93
C THR A 88 -1.73 13.52 -5.70
N MET A 89 -3.02 13.38 -5.91
CA MET A 89 -3.97 12.89 -4.91
C MET A 89 -4.34 11.45 -5.20
N ILE A 90 -4.34 10.61 -4.16
CA ILE A 90 -4.85 9.24 -4.21
C ILE A 90 -6.01 9.16 -3.25
N ILE A 91 -7.22 9.13 -3.79
CA ILE A 91 -8.46 9.02 -3.04
C ILE A 91 -8.79 7.53 -2.93
N LEU A 92 -8.96 7.05 -1.70
CA LEU A 92 -9.18 5.63 -1.46
C LEU A 92 -10.64 5.23 -1.68
N SER A 93 -10.85 3.91 -1.71
CA SER A 93 -12.16 3.32 -1.96
C SER A 93 -13.22 3.81 -0.95
N ASN A 94 -14.42 4.09 -1.46
CA ASN A 94 -15.60 4.46 -0.67
C ASN A 94 -15.48 5.78 0.14
N VAL A 95 -14.55 6.66 -0.24
CA VAL A 95 -14.39 7.99 0.37
C VAL A 95 -15.31 8.98 -0.31
N ASN A 96 -16.14 9.68 0.48
CA ASN A 96 -16.99 10.76 -0.04
C ASN A 96 -16.14 12.01 -0.25
N HIS A 97 -16.16 12.55 -1.46
CA HIS A 97 -15.33 13.70 -1.82
C HIS A 97 -15.99 14.64 -2.82
N THR A 98 -15.54 15.90 -2.79
CA THR A 98 -15.88 16.93 -3.77
C THR A 98 -14.60 17.60 -4.24
N PHE A 99 -14.47 17.74 -5.55
CA PHE A 99 -13.37 18.45 -6.20
C PHE A 99 -13.84 19.86 -6.60
N GLU A 100 -12.98 20.84 -6.45
CA GLU A 100 -13.19 22.22 -6.92
C GLU A 100 -11.92 22.71 -7.63
N ALA A 101 -12.05 23.14 -8.87
CA ALA A 101 -10.96 23.73 -9.64
C ALA A 101 -10.61 25.14 -9.13
N GLY A 102 -9.34 25.47 -9.17
CA GLY A 102 -8.85 26.80 -8.79
C GLY A 102 -9.23 27.91 -9.75
N SER A 103 -8.84 29.14 -9.44
CA SER A 103 -9.19 30.35 -10.21
C SER A 103 -8.68 30.39 -11.65
N SER A 104 -7.68 29.58 -11.99
CA SER A 104 -7.15 29.45 -13.37
C SER A 104 -7.67 28.21 -14.11
N GLY A 105 -8.61 27.47 -13.50
CA GLY A 105 -8.99 26.14 -13.92
C GLY A 105 -7.95 25.09 -13.54
N THR A 106 -8.25 23.82 -13.82
CA THR A 106 -7.36 22.70 -13.46
C THR A 106 -7.38 21.65 -14.56
N THR A 107 -6.22 21.13 -14.91
CA THR A 107 -6.09 19.94 -15.75
C THR A 107 -5.51 18.80 -14.92
N LEU A 108 -6.25 17.69 -14.88
CA LEU A 108 -5.86 16.47 -14.18
C LEU A 108 -5.51 15.36 -15.18
N MET A 109 -4.54 14.54 -14.81
CA MET A 109 -4.38 13.20 -15.35
C MET A 109 -5.01 12.23 -14.35
N GLN A 110 -6.10 11.56 -14.76
CA GLN A 110 -6.94 10.73 -13.93
C GLN A 110 -6.76 9.24 -14.26
N LEU A 111 -6.64 8.43 -13.23
CA LEU A 111 -6.61 6.98 -13.29
C LEU A 111 -7.48 6.41 -12.16
N GLU A 112 -8.49 5.61 -12.50
CA GLU A 112 -9.35 4.93 -11.52
C GLU A 112 -9.35 3.43 -11.77
N PHE A 113 -9.22 2.65 -10.71
CA PHE A 113 -9.21 1.19 -10.75
C PHE A 113 -9.78 0.60 -9.44
N LEU A 114 -10.24 -0.65 -9.52
CA LEU A 114 -10.71 -1.37 -8.34
C LEU A 114 -9.54 -1.84 -7.47
N PRO A 115 -9.66 -1.79 -6.13
CA PRO A 115 -8.61 -2.26 -5.20
C PRO A 115 -8.18 -3.71 -5.45
N GLU A 116 -9.07 -4.55 -5.96
CA GLU A 116 -8.84 -5.97 -6.25
C GLU A 116 -7.73 -6.19 -7.29
N ILE A 117 -7.38 -5.17 -8.07
CA ILE A 117 -6.23 -5.26 -8.99
C ILE A 117 -4.93 -5.59 -8.23
N PHE A 118 -4.85 -5.22 -6.96
CA PHE A 118 -3.72 -5.52 -6.09
C PHE A 118 -3.85 -6.82 -5.32
N SER A 119 -5.02 -7.48 -5.30
CA SER A 119 -5.20 -8.74 -4.59
C SER A 119 -4.39 -9.90 -5.20
N GLY A 120 -4.05 -9.80 -6.48
CA GLY A 120 -3.14 -10.73 -7.17
C GLY A 120 -1.65 -10.43 -6.96
N PHE A 121 -1.34 -9.26 -6.42
CA PHE A 121 0.00 -8.92 -6.00
C PHE A 121 0.16 -9.35 -4.54
N ASP A 122 0.41 -10.64 -4.33
CA ASP A 122 1.00 -11.09 -3.07
C ASP A 122 2.45 -10.58 -3.06
N LEU A 123 2.56 -9.27 -2.88
CA LEU A 123 3.82 -8.59 -2.71
C LEU A 123 4.32 -8.90 -1.29
N ASN A 124 4.46 -10.20 -0.99
CA ASN A 124 5.46 -10.66 -0.04
C ASN A 124 6.81 -10.28 -0.66
N PHE A 125 7.13 -8.97 -0.65
CA PHE A 125 8.49 -8.56 -0.94
C PHE A 125 9.38 -9.37 0.00
N PRO A 126 10.22 -10.29 -0.54
CA PRO A 126 11.17 -10.98 0.30
C PRO A 126 12.00 -9.87 0.94
N ASN A 127 11.84 -9.75 2.26
CA ASN A 127 12.58 -8.88 3.13
C ASN A 127 13.35 -7.79 2.38
N CYS A 128 12.78 -6.58 2.29
CA CYS A 128 13.63 -5.42 2.04
C CYS A 128 14.87 -5.61 2.90
N ILE A 129 16.04 -5.18 2.43
CA ILE A 129 17.37 -5.40 3.04
C ILE A 129 17.38 -5.15 4.55
N ASP A 130 16.36 -4.48 5.08
CA ASP A 130 16.08 -4.18 6.49
C ASP A 130 14.88 -4.95 7.09
N GLY A 131 14.30 -5.95 6.37
CA GLY A 131 13.22 -6.80 6.86
C GLY A 131 11.85 -6.11 7.02
N THR A 132 11.69 -4.90 6.54
CA THR A 132 10.41 -4.17 6.59
C THR A 132 9.61 -4.45 5.33
N SER A 133 8.75 -5.48 5.35
CA SER A 133 7.72 -5.63 4.33
C SER A 133 6.55 -4.72 4.70
N PRO A 134 6.25 -3.69 3.91
CA PRO A 134 5.01 -2.95 4.09
C PRO A 134 3.86 -3.91 3.78
N ASN A 135 2.93 -4.10 4.72
CA ASN A 135 1.69 -4.80 4.42
C ASN A 135 0.93 -3.98 3.37
N SER A 136 0.86 -4.48 2.14
CA SER A 136 0.13 -3.86 1.04
C SER A 136 -1.34 -3.55 1.40
N ILE A 137 -1.90 -4.30 2.35
CA ILE A 137 -3.24 -4.13 2.90
C ILE A 137 -3.36 -2.84 3.74
N SER A 138 -2.29 -2.37 4.39
CA SER A 138 -2.38 -1.17 5.25
C SER A 138 -2.45 0.16 4.48
N LEU A 139 -1.97 0.21 3.25
CA LEU A 139 -2.04 1.42 2.43
C LEU A 139 -3.48 1.74 2.04
N PHE A 140 -4.26 0.71 1.72
CA PHE A 140 -5.65 0.80 1.31
C PHE A 140 -6.62 0.43 2.43
N SER A 141 -6.20 0.58 3.71
CA SER A 141 -7.08 0.38 4.85
C SER A 141 -8.19 1.46 4.86
N GLU A 142 -9.37 1.10 5.35
CA GLU A 142 -10.51 2.02 5.48
C GLU A 142 -10.20 3.24 6.39
N GLU A 143 -9.14 3.18 7.17
CA GLU A 143 -8.67 4.28 8.02
C GLU A 143 -8.02 5.43 7.23
N ASN A 144 -7.43 5.11 6.08
CA ASN A 144 -6.85 6.11 5.19
C ASN A 144 -7.93 6.58 4.19
N LYS A 145 -8.17 7.86 4.11
CA LYS A 145 -9.11 8.47 3.13
C LYS A 145 -8.40 8.98 1.89
N LEU A 146 -7.22 9.56 2.10
CA LEU A 146 -6.48 10.27 1.08
C LEU A 146 -4.98 10.17 1.32
N ILE A 147 -4.21 10.04 0.24
CA ILE A 147 -2.75 10.22 0.25
C ILE A 147 -2.43 11.42 -0.65
N LYS A 148 -1.84 12.45 -0.08
CA LYS A 148 -1.31 13.59 -0.83
C LYS A 148 0.18 13.36 -1.11
N ILE A 149 0.55 13.36 -2.38
CA ILE A 149 1.93 13.21 -2.86
C ILE A 149 2.35 14.55 -3.46
N VAL A 150 3.36 15.17 -2.87
CA VAL A 150 3.83 16.49 -3.27
C VAL A 150 4.95 16.35 -4.30
N ASN A 151 4.74 16.89 -5.50
CA ASN A 151 5.75 17.06 -6.56
C ASN A 151 6.68 15.85 -6.79
N ASN A 152 6.12 14.64 -6.90
CA ASN A 152 6.89 13.42 -7.12
C ASN A 152 6.91 13.01 -8.60
N ILE A 153 7.98 13.34 -9.30
CA ILE A 153 8.16 13.04 -10.71
C ILE A 153 8.16 11.53 -11.01
N GLY A 154 8.67 10.70 -10.09
CA GLY A 154 8.71 9.24 -10.25
C GLY A 154 7.30 8.66 -10.33
N ILE A 155 6.46 8.97 -9.36
CA ILE A 155 5.06 8.53 -9.30
C ILE A 155 4.28 9.07 -10.50
N MET A 156 4.42 10.36 -10.82
CA MET A 156 3.77 10.97 -11.98
C MET A 156 4.11 10.24 -13.29
N ARG A 157 5.40 9.92 -13.52
CA ARG A 157 5.83 9.21 -14.73
C ARG A 157 5.22 7.81 -14.85
N VAL A 158 5.11 7.09 -13.75
CA VAL A 158 4.51 5.75 -13.76
C VAL A 158 3.02 5.83 -14.06
N VAL A 159 2.28 6.74 -13.43
CA VAL A 159 0.86 6.97 -13.74
C VAL A 159 0.68 7.34 -15.23
N GLN A 160 1.54 8.22 -15.77
CA GLN A 160 1.51 8.57 -17.20
C GLN A 160 1.75 7.35 -18.10
N ARG A 161 2.69 6.47 -17.76
CA ARG A 161 2.97 5.24 -18.53
C ARG A 161 1.76 4.30 -18.50
N ILE A 162 1.09 4.14 -17.35
CA ILE A 162 -0.14 3.35 -17.24
C ILE A 162 -1.21 3.92 -18.18
N VAL A 163 -1.48 5.22 -18.11
CA VAL A 163 -2.49 5.87 -18.94
C VAL A 163 -2.17 5.69 -20.43
N ASN A 164 -0.93 5.94 -20.84
CA ASN A 164 -0.50 5.79 -22.23
C ASN A 164 -0.67 4.37 -22.78
N GLU A 165 -0.33 3.34 -21.99
CA GLU A 165 -0.51 1.94 -22.39
C GLU A 165 -1.99 1.54 -22.48
N LEU A 166 -2.83 2.04 -21.55
CA LEU A 166 -4.28 1.80 -21.57
C LEU A 166 -4.96 2.49 -22.77
N GLU A 167 -4.48 3.68 -23.18
CA GLU A 167 -4.97 4.38 -24.37
C GLU A 167 -4.49 3.72 -25.66
N GLY A 168 -3.20 3.39 -25.73
CA GLY A 168 -2.56 2.84 -26.91
C GLY A 168 -2.95 1.41 -27.24
N LYS A 169 -3.20 0.59 -26.22
CA LYS A 169 -3.55 -0.84 -26.32
C LYS A 169 -2.65 -1.62 -27.28
N ASN A 170 -1.35 -1.30 -27.26
CA ASN A 170 -0.36 -2.01 -28.06
C ASN A 170 -0.28 -3.50 -27.67
N SER A 171 0.37 -4.32 -28.52
CA SER A 171 0.55 -5.73 -28.19
C SER A 171 1.20 -5.88 -26.80
N TYR A 172 0.62 -6.75 -25.97
CA TYR A 172 1.08 -7.04 -24.61
C TYR A 172 0.93 -5.88 -23.61
N TYR A 173 0.15 -4.86 -23.86
CA TYR A 173 -0.04 -3.70 -22.97
C TYR A 173 -0.51 -4.12 -21.56
N GLN A 174 -1.33 -5.17 -21.42
CA GLN A 174 -1.80 -5.64 -20.13
C GLN A 174 -0.65 -6.00 -19.19
N TYR A 175 0.38 -6.69 -19.72
CA TYR A 175 1.56 -7.07 -18.93
C TYR A 175 2.36 -5.85 -18.48
N LEU A 176 2.51 -4.87 -19.36
CA LEU A 176 3.20 -3.62 -19.02
C LEU A 176 2.42 -2.84 -17.96
N VAL A 177 1.11 -2.71 -18.11
CA VAL A 177 0.26 -2.01 -17.13
C VAL A 177 0.36 -2.66 -15.75
N VAL A 178 0.37 -3.99 -15.69
CA VAL A 178 0.53 -4.71 -14.41
C VAL A 178 1.89 -4.44 -13.78
N MET A 179 2.97 -4.49 -14.56
CA MET A 179 4.31 -4.16 -14.06
C MET A 179 4.40 -2.70 -13.58
N PHE A 180 3.72 -1.77 -14.26
CA PHE A 180 3.68 -0.37 -13.84
C PHE A 180 2.85 -0.17 -12.57
N TYR A 181 1.78 -0.93 -12.36
CA TYR A 181 1.08 -0.93 -11.06
C TYR A 181 1.98 -1.43 -9.93
N ALA A 182 2.78 -2.47 -10.15
CA ALA A 182 3.76 -2.93 -9.15
C ALA A 182 4.81 -1.84 -8.85
N GLU A 183 5.36 -1.21 -9.89
CA GLU A 183 6.28 -0.08 -9.75
C GLU A 183 5.63 1.08 -8.97
N LEU A 184 4.39 1.44 -9.32
CA LEU A 184 3.61 2.49 -8.67
C LEU A 184 3.46 2.22 -7.17
N MET A 185 3.09 1.00 -6.79
CA MET A 185 2.96 0.60 -5.40
C MET A 185 4.27 0.75 -4.61
N VAL A 186 5.38 0.29 -5.19
CA VAL A 186 6.70 0.44 -4.56
C VAL A 186 7.04 1.91 -4.35
N LEU A 187 6.77 2.76 -5.34
CA LEU A 187 7.06 4.19 -5.24
C LEU A 187 6.16 4.91 -4.23
N ILE A 188 4.87 4.54 -4.16
CA ILE A 188 3.95 5.09 -3.15
C ILE A 188 4.41 4.69 -1.74
N TYR A 189 4.75 3.41 -1.53
CA TYR A 189 5.26 2.95 -0.23
C TYR A 189 6.54 3.68 0.17
N ARG A 190 7.50 3.80 -0.75
CA ARG A 190 8.73 4.56 -0.51
C ARG A 190 8.44 6.01 -0.15
N TYR A 191 7.55 6.66 -0.91
CA TYR A 191 7.14 8.03 -0.63
C TYR A 191 6.49 8.16 0.74
N MET A 192 5.64 7.21 1.13
CA MET A 192 5.01 7.19 2.45
C MET A 192 6.03 6.96 3.56
N ASP A 193 6.96 6.03 3.38
CA ASP A 193 8.04 5.81 4.34
C ASP A 193 8.89 7.08 4.54
N GLU A 194 9.14 7.84 3.49
CA GLU A 194 9.94 9.06 3.53
C GLU A 194 9.18 10.27 4.11
N ASN A 195 7.87 10.40 3.84
CA ASN A 195 7.14 11.64 4.07
C ASN A 195 5.98 11.54 5.08
N TYR A 196 5.32 10.37 5.19
CA TYR A 196 4.17 10.16 6.09
C TYR A 196 4.53 9.44 7.38
N LEU A 197 5.73 8.89 7.46
CA LEU A 197 6.32 8.56 8.73
C LEU A 197 7.17 9.77 9.17
N PRO A 198 6.59 10.76 9.90
CA PRO A 198 7.39 11.77 10.61
C PRO A 198 8.35 11.12 11.60
N VAL A 199 8.23 9.83 11.76
CA VAL A 199 9.17 8.84 12.26
C VAL A 199 10.57 8.99 11.68
N CYS A 200 10.70 9.47 10.44
CA CYS A 200 11.99 9.53 9.75
C CYS A 200 12.98 10.57 10.30
N GLN A 201 12.55 11.46 11.19
CA GLN A 201 13.45 12.37 11.90
C GLN A 201 13.79 11.90 13.33
N ASN A 202 13.10 10.88 13.85
CA ASN A 202 13.36 10.36 15.20
C ASN A 202 13.88 8.93 15.13
N ASP A 203 15.21 8.78 15.20
CA ASP A 203 15.87 7.46 15.11
C ASP A 203 15.40 6.47 16.17
N ALA A 204 15.02 6.94 17.37
CA ALA A 204 14.50 6.07 18.41
C ALA A 204 13.14 5.50 18.04
N LEU A 205 12.26 6.32 17.45
CA LEU A 205 10.94 5.85 17.00
C LEU A 205 11.07 4.87 15.81
N LYS A 206 11.99 5.12 14.87
CA LYS A 206 12.32 4.17 13.80
C LYS A 206 12.77 2.82 14.34
N LYS A 207 13.75 2.82 15.25
CA LYS A 207 14.26 1.61 15.90
C LYS A 207 13.14 0.85 16.61
N ALA A 208 12.28 1.57 17.34
CA ALA A 208 11.14 0.98 18.04
C ALA A 208 10.14 0.31 17.09
N ILE A 209 9.76 0.99 16.02
CA ILE A 209 8.84 0.46 15.00
C ILE A 209 9.44 -0.75 14.30
N SER A 210 10.69 -0.67 13.87
CA SER A 210 11.41 -1.79 13.26
C SER A 210 11.45 -2.97 14.21
N PHE A 211 11.83 -2.77 15.48
CA PHE A 211 11.87 -3.83 16.47
C PHE A 211 10.52 -4.52 16.65
N ILE A 212 9.42 -3.76 16.77
CA ILE A 212 8.06 -4.32 16.86
C ILE A 212 7.75 -5.15 15.62
N ARG A 213 7.98 -4.61 14.42
CA ARG A 213 7.68 -5.29 13.14
C ARG A 213 8.43 -6.60 12.98
N PHE A 214 9.70 -6.66 13.41
CA PHE A 214 10.50 -7.88 13.34
C PHE A 214 10.14 -8.91 14.38
N ASN A 215 9.75 -8.48 15.57
CA ASN A 215 9.63 -9.35 16.73
C ASN A 215 8.17 -9.51 17.21
N PHE A 216 7.15 -9.03 16.48
CA PHE A 216 5.75 -9.07 16.91
C PHE A 216 5.25 -10.47 17.25
N HIS A 217 5.80 -11.50 16.59
CA HIS A 217 5.46 -12.91 16.80
C HIS A 217 6.08 -13.51 18.09
N GLN A 218 7.01 -12.81 18.71
CA GLN A 218 7.64 -13.18 19.98
C GLN A 218 6.92 -12.54 21.16
N ASP A 219 7.26 -13.00 22.36
CA ASP A 219 6.78 -12.41 23.62
C ASP A 219 7.59 -11.15 23.97
N ILE A 220 7.34 -10.06 23.23
CA ILE A 220 7.99 -8.77 23.48
C ILE A 220 7.10 -7.88 24.36
N SER A 221 7.73 -7.23 25.32
CA SER A 221 7.11 -6.18 26.13
C SER A 221 7.40 -4.78 25.54
N ILE A 222 6.62 -3.78 25.92
CA ILE A 222 6.87 -2.39 25.51
C ILE A 222 8.18 -1.85 26.10
N ASN A 223 8.62 -2.41 27.23
CA ASN A 223 9.91 -2.10 27.82
C ASN A 223 11.07 -2.60 26.95
N ASP A 224 10.95 -3.80 26.35
CA ASP A 224 11.95 -4.33 25.41
C ASP A 224 12.07 -3.45 24.17
N VAL A 225 10.93 -2.98 23.66
CA VAL A 225 10.89 -2.02 22.54
C VAL A 225 11.61 -0.73 22.90
N ALA A 226 11.36 -0.18 24.08
CA ALA A 226 11.98 1.05 24.54
C ALA A 226 13.50 0.87 24.75
N ALA A 227 13.89 -0.25 25.37
CA ALA A 227 15.29 -0.61 25.58
C ALA A 227 16.06 -0.73 24.24
N HIS A 228 15.46 -1.42 23.24
CA HIS A 228 16.05 -1.55 21.90
C HIS A 228 16.22 -0.19 21.21
N ALA A 229 15.27 0.71 21.40
CA ALA A 229 15.31 2.06 20.84
C ALA A 229 16.24 3.01 21.61
N GLY A 230 16.81 2.58 22.76
CA GLY A 230 17.68 3.37 23.62
C GLY A 230 16.98 4.51 24.35
N ILE A 231 15.68 4.37 24.65
CA ILE A 231 14.86 5.41 25.30
C ILE A 231 14.02 4.82 26.43
N SER A 232 13.48 5.70 27.30
CA SER A 232 12.52 5.25 28.33
C SER A 232 11.16 4.87 27.74
N GLU A 233 10.44 3.96 28.38
CA GLU A 233 9.08 3.57 27.99
C GLU A 233 8.13 4.80 27.96
N ARG A 234 8.28 5.72 28.92
CA ARG A 234 7.48 6.95 28.97
C ARG A 234 7.69 7.79 27.70
N TYR A 235 8.94 7.96 27.29
CA TYR A 235 9.27 8.73 26.10
C TYR A 235 8.83 8.02 24.83
N LEU A 236 8.95 6.67 24.78
CA LEU A 236 8.42 5.85 23.69
C LEU A 236 6.90 6.06 23.51
N ARG A 237 6.14 6.01 24.62
CA ARG A 237 4.68 6.27 24.60
C ARG A 237 4.35 7.66 24.07
N SER A 238 5.11 8.67 24.49
CA SER A 238 4.96 10.05 24.01
C SER A 238 5.22 10.14 22.50
N LEU A 239 6.29 9.52 21.99
CA LEU A 239 6.62 9.51 20.57
C LEU A 239 5.52 8.80 19.76
N PHE A 240 5.07 7.63 20.18
CA PHE A 240 4.01 6.90 19.49
C PHE A 240 2.70 7.71 19.45
N LEU A 241 2.32 8.34 20.56
CA LEU A 241 1.12 9.16 20.58
C LEU A 241 1.26 10.41 19.70
N GLN A 242 2.41 11.09 19.78
CA GLN A 242 2.67 12.30 19.02
C GLN A 242 2.70 12.09 17.50
N TYR A 243 3.33 10.98 17.05
CA TYR A 243 3.60 10.76 15.63
C TYR A 243 2.65 9.76 14.96
N LEU A 244 2.05 8.85 15.73
CA LEU A 244 1.22 7.78 15.17
C LEU A 244 -0.22 7.79 15.71
N ASN A 245 -0.54 8.64 16.70
CA ASN A 245 -1.83 8.65 17.42
C ASN A 245 -2.23 7.30 18.05
N PHE A 246 -1.26 6.41 18.27
CA PHE A 246 -1.43 5.09 18.87
C PHE A 246 -0.53 4.94 20.08
N SER A 247 -0.90 4.07 21.02
CA SER A 247 0.09 3.59 22.00
C SER A 247 1.00 2.53 21.34
N PRO A 248 2.24 2.34 21.84
CA PRO A 248 3.11 1.26 21.34
C PRO A 248 2.46 -0.13 21.41
N LEU A 249 1.67 -0.39 22.46
CA LEU A 249 0.94 -1.66 22.62
C LEU A 249 -0.19 -1.79 21.58
N ASP A 250 -0.91 -0.71 21.31
CA ASP A 250 -1.93 -0.71 20.26
C ASP A 250 -1.33 -0.97 18.88
N TYR A 251 -0.18 -0.37 18.61
CA TYR A 251 0.56 -0.60 17.37
C TYR A 251 1.02 -2.06 17.23
N LEU A 252 1.61 -2.64 18.29
CA LEU A 252 1.97 -4.06 18.32
C LEU A 252 0.77 -4.97 18.09
N ASN A 253 -0.34 -4.70 18.80
CA ASN A 253 -1.56 -5.48 18.64
C ASN A 253 -2.13 -5.35 17.23
N GLN A 254 -2.07 -4.19 16.59
CA GLN A 254 -2.54 -4.01 15.21
C GLN A 254 -1.76 -4.88 14.24
N ILE A 255 -0.42 -4.91 14.34
CA ILE A 255 0.42 -5.78 13.50
C ILE A 255 0.06 -7.25 13.69
N ARG A 256 -0.09 -7.69 14.96
CA ARG A 256 -0.48 -9.07 15.29
C ARG A 256 -1.85 -9.45 14.71
N ILE A 257 -2.83 -8.55 14.79
CA ILE A 257 -4.18 -8.77 14.23
C ILE A 257 -4.13 -8.85 12.71
N ASN A 258 -3.43 -7.95 12.03
CA ASN A 258 -3.28 -7.99 10.58
C ASN A 258 -2.70 -9.33 10.11
N LYS A 259 -1.62 -9.80 10.76
CA LYS A 259 -1.03 -11.11 10.45
C LYS A 259 -1.97 -12.27 10.77
N SER A 260 -2.75 -12.17 11.82
CA SER A 260 -3.72 -13.22 12.17
C SER A 260 -4.86 -13.35 11.14
N ILE A 261 -5.32 -12.23 10.56
CA ILE A 261 -6.32 -12.25 9.48
C ILE A 261 -5.76 -13.01 8.26
N GLU A 262 -4.52 -12.73 7.90
CA GLU A 262 -3.84 -13.42 6.79
C GLU A 262 -3.77 -14.93 7.05
N LEU A 263 -3.31 -15.34 8.24
CA LEU A 263 -3.19 -16.76 8.60
C LEU A 263 -4.55 -17.47 8.66
N LEU A 264 -5.57 -16.82 9.24
CA LEU A 264 -6.93 -17.38 9.32
C LEU A 264 -7.58 -17.59 7.95
N ARG A 265 -7.23 -16.78 6.95
CA ARG A 265 -7.76 -16.89 5.57
C ARG A 265 -7.01 -17.90 4.72
N ASN A 266 -5.69 -18.00 4.91
CA ASN A 266 -4.81 -18.68 3.96
C ASN A 266 -4.25 -20.02 4.50
N THR A 267 -4.62 -20.41 5.73
CA THR A 267 -4.12 -21.66 6.33
C THR A 267 -5.24 -22.40 7.06
N GLU A 268 -5.03 -23.71 7.31
CA GLU A 268 -5.91 -24.57 8.11
C GLU A 268 -5.61 -24.51 9.63
N LEU A 269 -4.88 -23.52 10.08
CA LEU A 269 -4.52 -23.37 11.48
C LEU A 269 -5.75 -23.04 12.34
N SER A 270 -5.84 -23.63 13.52
CA SER A 270 -6.86 -23.28 14.48
C SER A 270 -6.66 -21.85 15.01
N VAL A 271 -7.75 -21.22 15.45
CA VAL A 271 -7.70 -19.89 16.09
C VAL A 271 -6.68 -19.82 17.23
N LYS A 272 -6.51 -20.94 17.98
CA LYS A 272 -5.53 -21.05 19.05
C LYS A 272 -4.10 -21.01 18.51
N GLU A 273 -3.81 -21.76 17.48
CA GLU A 273 -2.48 -21.80 16.85
C GLU A 273 -2.13 -20.45 16.24
N VAL A 274 -3.06 -19.85 15.49
CA VAL A 274 -2.89 -18.50 14.92
C VAL A 274 -2.59 -17.48 16.03
N SER A 275 -3.29 -17.53 17.17
CA SER A 275 -3.04 -16.60 18.26
C SER A 275 -1.59 -16.67 18.76
N PHE A 276 -1.05 -17.87 18.93
CA PHE A 276 0.34 -18.05 19.38
C PHE A 276 1.35 -17.68 18.32
N GLN A 277 1.11 -18.04 17.05
CA GLN A 277 1.99 -17.65 15.94
C GLN A 277 2.07 -16.14 15.74
N CYS A 278 1.01 -15.42 16.11
CA CYS A 278 1.02 -13.96 16.08
C CYS A 278 1.56 -13.32 17.38
N GLY A 279 2.10 -14.10 18.31
CA GLY A 279 2.74 -13.60 19.52
C GLY A 279 1.79 -13.25 20.67
N PHE A 280 0.50 -13.66 20.62
CA PHE A 280 -0.41 -13.51 21.75
C PHE A 280 -0.20 -14.64 22.76
N GLN A 281 -0.04 -14.29 24.03
CA GLN A 281 0.15 -15.27 25.10
C GLN A 281 -1.17 -15.93 25.54
N SER A 282 -2.32 -15.34 25.19
CA SER A 282 -3.64 -15.85 25.56
C SER A 282 -4.59 -15.80 24.37
N PRO A 283 -5.15 -16.94 23.94
CA PRO A 283 -6.18 -16.98 22.91
C PRO A 283 -7.45 -16.20 23.27
N GLN A 284 -7.75 -16.07 24.56
CA GLN A 284 -8.87 -15.27 25.05
C GLN A 284 -8.61 -13.78 24.85
N TYR A 285 -7.41 -13.32 25.22
CA TYR A 285 -6.98 -11.93 24.98
C TYR A 285 -6.94 -11.63 23.47
N PHE A 286 -6.37 -12.53 22.68
CA PHE A 286 -6.39 -12.44 21.22
C PHE A 286 -7.80 -12.26 20.67
N SER A 287 -8.73 -13.15 21.02
CA SER A 287 -10.11 -13.12 20.51
C SER A 287 -10.83 -11.82 20.87
N ARG A 288 -10.58 -11.29 22.07
CA ARG A 288 -11.12 -10.00 22.53
C ARG A 288 -10.58 -8.85 21.68
N ILE A 289 -9.24 -8.75 21.53
CA ILE A 289 -8.60 -7.69 20.75
C ILE A 289 -8.98 -7.79 19.28
N PHE A 290 -9.00 -9.01 18.73
CA PHE A 290 -9.42 -9.25 17.35
C PHE A 290 -10.83 -8.71 17.10
N LYS A 291 -11.81 -9.11 17.91
CA LYS A 291 -13.20 -8.62 17.79
C LYS A 291 -13.31 -7.10 17.99
N GLN A 292 -12.55 -6.54 18.93
CA GLN A 292 -12.51 -5.09 19.14
C GLN A 292 -12.00 -4.32 17.92
N ARG A 293 -11.01 -4.89 17.19
CA ARG A 293 -10.37 -4.23 16.04
C ARG A 293 -11.07 -4.50 14.71
N THR A 294 -11.67 -5.66 14.53
CA THR A 294 -12.26 -6.09 13.25
C THR A 294 -13.80 -6.07 13.25
N GLY A 295 -14.43 -5.92 14.41
CA GLY A 295 -15.88 -6.02 14.56
C GLY A 295 -16.43 -7.45 14.60
N ILE A 296 -15.66 -8.45 14.14
CA ILE A 296 -16.07 -9.86 14.05
C ILE A 296 -15.15 -10.76 14.89
N SER A 297 -15.57 -11.98 15.18
CA SER A 297 -14.72 -12.95 15.89
C SER A 297 -13.72 -13.63 14.94
N PRO A 298 -12.55 -14.12 15.44
CA PRO A 298 -11.60 -14.87 14.63
C PRO A 298 -12.20 -16.08 13.90
N ARG A 299 -13.20 -16.75 14.51
CA ARG A 299 -13.89 -17.89 13.93
C ARG A 299 -14.77 -17.55 12.72
N GLU A 300 -15.21 -16.30 12.61
CA GLU A 300 -16.01 -15.82 11.48
C GLU A 300 -15.17 -15.54 10.24
N VAL A 301 -13.84 -15.42 10.40
CA VAL A 301 -12.90 -15.21 9.28
C VAL A 301 -12.55 -16.54 8.59
N THR A 302 -12.57 -17.66 9.32
CA THR A 302 -12.25 -19.02 8.81
C THR A 302 -13.40 -19.68 8.03
N ARG A 303 -14.49 -18.98 7.83
CA ARG A 303 -15.66 -19.42 7.05
C ARG A 303 -15.70 -18.63 5.74
#